data_f322e45f71ddd844c682d90e3ca64a9b
#
_entry.id   f322e45f71ddd844c682d90e3ca64a9b
#
_cell.length_a   1.000
_cell.length_b   1.000
_cell.length_c   1.000
_cell.angle_alpha   90.00
_cell.angle_beta   90.00
_cell.angle_gamma   90.00
#
_symmetry.space_group_name_H-M   'P 1'
#
loop_
_entity.id
_entity.type
_entity.pdbx_description
1 polymer ?
#
loop_
_entity_poly.entity_id
_entity_poly.type
_entity_poly.pdbx_seq_one_letter_code
_entity_poly.pdbx_strand_id
1 'polypeptide(L)'
;MLFNAITWNVDPEIFSLGQLSIRWYGLLFASAFLSGYIVFSRFLITERLNSEMLDQLLIYVAVGTVLGARLGHCFFYEPDYFLKNPLEILKIWKGGLASHGAAIGILLSLWLYIRKYKLSFLWLIDRIVIVVALGGAFIRLGNLFNSEIYGLPTDLPFGFEFVRDRLYDSNTGELLPTVARHPTQLYEAISYLIIFSILLTFYRKKHLVVRDGYIFGVFMILLFSARFLIEFVKNDQVAFEAGMQINMGQVLSLPFILAGVLMILWTKMYPKYFSQEPVPKAPKKGRKANIK
;
A
#
# COMPACT_ATOMS: atom_id res chain seq x y z
N MET A 1 -38.84 -8.02 4.43
CA MET A 1 -38.28 -6.83 3.77
C MET A 1 -37.07 -7.30 2.98
N LEU A 2 -37.14 -7.30 1.66
CA LEU A 2 -36.00 -7.53 0.81
C LEU A 2 -35.12 -6.26 0.96
N PHE A 3 -34.01 -6.37 1.68
CA PHE A 3 -33.03 -5.32 1.69
C PHE A 3 -32.44 -5.25 0.27
N ASN A 4 -32.73 -4.17 -0.45
CA ASN A 4 -32.15 -3.97 -1.77
C ASN A 4 -30.66 -3.72 -1.61
N ALA A 5 -29.85 -4.37 -2.46
CA ALA A 5 -28.43 -4.10 -2.57
C ALA A 5 -28.17 -2.60 -2.83
N ILE A 6 -27.00 -2.13 -2.46
CA ILE A 6 -26.61 -0.72 -2.65
C ILE A 6 -26.17 -0.52 -4.10
N THR A 7 -26.94 0.26 -4.88
CA THR A 7 -26.55 0.60 -6.24
C THR A 7 -25.36 1.55 -6.22
N TRP A 8 -24.18 1.08 -6.68
CA TRP A 8 -22.95 1.86 -6.78
C TRP A 8 -22.77 2.42 -8.18
N ASN A 9 -23.10 3.72 -8.36
CA ASN A 9 -23.02 4.43 -9.64
C ASN A 9 -22.18 5.70 -9.54
N VAL A 10 -21.14 5.69 -8.72
CA VAL A 10 -20.25 6.83 -8.56
C VAL A 10 -19.34 6.96 -9.76
N ASP A 11 -19.23 8.18 -10.32
CA ASP A 11 -18.29 8.44 -11.42
C ASP A 11 -16.85 8.37 -10.92
N PRO A 12 -15.96 7.57 -11.54
CA PRO A 12 -14.55 7.55 -11.20
C PRO A 12 -13.85 8.88 -11.50
N GLU A 13 -14.42 9.72 -12.37
CA GLU A 13 -13.92 11.06 -12.67
C GLU A 13 -14.62 12.11 -11.78
N ILE A 14 -13.82 13.00 -11.17
CA ILE A 14 -14.33 14.14 -10.39
C ILE A 14 -14.72 15.26 -11.35
N PHE A 15 -13.80 15.60 -12.26
CA PHE A 15 -14.02 16.54 -13.36
C PHE A 15 -12.96 16.35 -14.44
N SER A 16 -13.27 16.78 -15.66
CA SER A 16 -12.34 16.81 -16.79
C SER A 16 -12.18 18.22 -17.34
N LEU A 17 -10.95 18.58 -17.68
CA LEU A 17 -10.61 19.84 -18.33
C LEU A 17 -9.82 19.54 -19.61
N GLY A 18 -10.51 19.51 -20.75
CA GLY A 18 -9.94 19.09 -22.02
C GLY A 18 -9.48 17.63 -22.00
N GLN A 19 -8.19 17.39 -22.20
CA GLN A 19 -7.61 16.05 -22.17
C GLN A 19 -7.17 15.58 -20.75
N LEU A 20 -7.24 16.45 -19.76
CA LEU A 20 -6.86 16.15 -18.38
C LEU A 20 -8.11 15.77 -17.58
N SER A 21 -8.20 14.52 -17.13
CA SER A 21 -9.24 14.09 -16.20
C SER A 21 -8.65 13.88 -14.80
N ILE A 22 -9.31 14.44 -13.79
CA ILE A 22 -8.98 14.24 -12.39
C ILE A 22 -9.92 13.16 -11.84
N ARG A 23 -9.32 12.06 -11.36
CA ARG A 23 -10.03 10.88 -10.87
C ARG A 23 -9.90 10.74 -9.37
N TRP A 24 -10.94 10.18 -8.74
CA TRP A 24 -10.92 9.85 -7.31
C TRP A 24 -9.73 8.99 -6.91
N TYR A 25 -9.38 8.01 -7.74
CA TYR A 25 -8.21 7.15 -7.47
C TYR A 25 -6.92 7.98 -7.35
N GLY A 26 -6.68 8.89 -8.27
CA GLY A 26 -5.49 9.77 -8.24
C GLY A 26 -5.47 10.68 -7.01
N LEU A 27 -6.62 11.25 -6.64
CA LEU A 27 -6.74 12.08 -5.43
C LEU A 27 -6.48 11.28 -4.16
N LEU A 28 -7.06 10.08 -4.04
CA LEU A 28 -6.87 9.20 -2.90
C LEU A 28 -5.43 8.68 -2.82
N PHE A 29 -4.82 8.37 -3.96
CA PHE A 29 -3.41 8.02 -4.05
C PHE A 29 -2.49 9.15 -3.54
N ALA A 30 -2.72 10.39 -3.99
CA ALA A 30 -1.99 11.55 -3.48
C ALA A 30 -2.24 11.79 -1.98
N SER A 31 -3.47 11.57 -1.52
CA SER A 31 -3.84 11.66 -0.09
C SER A 31 -3.12 10.62 0.76
N ALA A 32 -2.84 9.43 0.22
CA ALA A 32 -2.03 8.41 0.90
C ALA A 32 -0.61 8.92 1.18
N PHE A 33 0.03 9.56 0.20
CA PHE A 33 1.36 10.16 0.40
C PHE A 33 1.32 11.33 1.38
N LEU A 34 0.35 12.24 1.23
CA LEU A 34 0.23 13.41 2.12
C LEU A 34 -0.03 12.98 3.58
N SER A 35 -1.00 12.09 3.80
CA SER A 35 -1.29 11.57 5.14
C SER A 35 -0.10 10.79 5.71
N GLY A 36 0.57 10.01 4.88
CA GLY A 36 1.80 9.31 5.23
C GLY A 36 2.90 10.26 5.67
N TYR A 37 3.13 11.34 4.94
CA TYR A 37 4.07 12.40 5.30
C TYR A 37 3.73 13.02 6.64
N ILE A 38 2.46 13.38 6.87
CA ILE A 38 2.00 13.97 8.13
C ILE A 38 2.22 13.02 9.32
N VAL A 39 1.87 11.74 9.16
CA VAL A 39 2.05 10.75 10.23
C VAL A 39 3.53 10.50 10.51
N PHE A 40 4.35 10.32 9.47
CA PHE A 40 5.77 10.07 9.64
C PHE A 40 6.52 11.28 10.24
N SER A 41 6.11 12.53 9.88
CA SER A 41 6.68 13.74 10.47
C SER A 41 6.48 13.77 11.99
N ARG A 42 5.34 13.27 12.49
CA ARG A 42 5.09 13.16 13.94
C ARG A 42 6.04 12.15 14.61
N PHE A 43 6.41 11.07 13.92
CA PHE A 43 7.41 10.13 14.44
C PHE A 43 8.78 10.81 14.59
N LEU A 44 9.23 11.54 13.55
CA LEU A 44 10.51 12.24 13.62
C LEU A 44 10.54 13.29 14.72
N ILE A 45 9.47 14.09 14.88
CA ILE A 45 9.35 15.06 15.96
C ILE A 45 9.42 14.38 17.33
N THR A 46 8.68 13.28 17.52
CA THR A 46 8.66 12.51 18.77
C THR A 46 10.04 11.95 19.10
N GLU A 47 10.77 11.48 18.10
CA GLU A 47 12.10 10.88 18.23
C GLU A 47 13.23 11.93 18.14
N ARG A 48 12.90 13.21 18.01
CA ARG A 48 13.84 14.36 17.92
C ARG A 48 14.82 14.25 16.75
N LEU A 49 14.33 13.76 15.61
CA LEU A 49 15.11 13.63 14.38
C LEU A 49 14.97 14.86 13.48
N ASN A 50 15.86 14.99 12.49
CA ASN A 50 15.82 16.09 11.54
C ASN A 50 14.66 15.92 10.54
N SER A 51 13.86 16.97 10.33
CA SER A 51 12.79 16.98 9.35
C SER A 51 13.27 16.80 7.90
N GLU A 52 14.49 17.26 7.57
CA GLU A 52 15.08 17.05 6.24
C GLU A 52 15.19 15.57 5.85
N MET A 53 15.27 14.68 6.84
CA MET A 53 15.27 13.23 6.61
C MET A 53 13.96 12.76 5.99
N LEU A 54 12.83 13.38 6.37
CA LEU A 54 11.52 13.01 5.84
C LEU A 54 11.38 13.45 4.38
N ASP A 55 11.79 14.69 4.06
CA ASP A 55 11.72 15.20 2.68
C ASP A 55 12.54 14.32 1.74
N GLN A 56 13.75 13.93 2.19
CA GLN A 56 14.58 13.00 1.45
C GLN A 56 13.93 11.60 1.34
N LEU A 57 13.35 11.07 2.41
CA LEU A 57 12.66 9.77 2.38
C LEU A 57 11.52 9.80 1.35
N LEU A 58 10.71 10.87 1.36
CA LEU A 58 9.62 11.05 0.40
C LEU A 58 10.13 11.03 -1.05
N ILE A 59 11.21 11.77 -1.34
CA ILE A 59 11.83 11.80 -2.67
C ILE A 59 12.32 10.41 -3.07
N TYR A 60 13.05 9.72 -2.17
CA TYR A 60 13.55 8.37 -2.45
C TYR A 60 12.41 7.40 -2.76
N VAL A 61 11.35 7.39 -1.94
CA VAL A 61 10.20 6.50 -2.13
C VAL A 61 9.41 6.87 -3.39
N ALA A 62 9.14 8.16 -3.63
CA ALA A 62 8.40 8.60 -4.82
C ALA A 62 9.14 8.24 -6.11
N VAL A 63 10.43 8.58 -6.19
CA VAL A 63 11.27 8.25 -7.35
C VAL A 63 11.37 6.73 -7.54
N GLY A 64 11.62 5.99 -6.46
CA GLY A 64 11.70 4.53 -6.53
C GLY A 64 10.38 3.88 -6.96
N THR A 65 9.26 4.39 -6.49
CA THR A 65 7.93 3.90 -6.89
C THR A 65 7.72 4.09 -8.39
N VAL A 66 7.92 5.31 -8.89
CA VAL A 66 7.67 5.64 -10.31
C VAL A 66 8.64 4.91 -11.24
N LEU A 67 9.94 4.98 -10.95
CA LEU A 67 10.96 4.32 -11.78
C LEU A 67 10.80 2.80 -11.72
N GLY A 68 10.61 2.24 -10.54
CA GLY A 68 10.41 0.80 -10.38
C GLY A 68 9.15 0.31 -11.10
N ALA A 69 8.02 1.01 -10.95
CA ALA A 69 6.78 0.66 -11.64
C ALA A 69 6.94 0.70 -13.16
N ARG A 70 7.60 1.74 -13.69
CA ARG A 70 7.80 1.91 -15.12
C ARG A 70 8.76 0.86 -15.68
N LEU A 71 9.92 0.67 -15.06
CA LEU A 71 10.90 -0.34 -15.49
C LEU A 71 10.32 -1.75 -15.37
N GLY A 72 9.57 -2.03 -14.29
CA GLY A 72 8.87 -3.30 -14.13
C GLY A 72 7.89 -3.56 -15.27
N HIS A 73 7.10 -2.57 -15.68
CA HIS A 73 6.23 -2.72 -16.85
C HIS A 73 7.02 -2.96 -18.12
N CYS A 74 8.00 -2.10 -18.41
CA CYS A 74 8.75 -2.17 -19.66
C CYS A 74 9.51 -3.49 -19.85
N PHE A 75 10.08 -4.03 -18.78
CA PHE A 75 10.92 -5.21 -18.88
C PHE A 75 10.19 -6.55 -18.68
N PHE A 76 9.05 -6.55 -17.95
CA PHE A 76 8.33 -7.80 -17.66
C PHE A 76 7.06 -7.99 -18.51
N TYR A 77 6.44 -6.90 -19.00
CA TYR A 77 5.18 -7.01 -19.77
C TYR A 77 5.37 -6.78 -21.26
N GLU A 78 6.22 -5.83 -21.66
CA GLU A 78 6.41 -5.46 -23.07
C GLU A 78 7.89 -5.29 -23.45
N PRO A 79 8.79 -6.26 -23.13
CA PRO A 79 10.23 -6.10 -23.35
C PRO A 79 10.59 -5.87 -24.81
N ASP A 80 9.95 -6.58 -25.74
CA ASP A 80 10.26 -6.48 -27.19
C ASP A 80 9.97 -5.09 -27.76
N TYR A 81 8.93 -4.43 -27.26
CA TYR A 81 8.57 -3.07 -27.68
C TYR A 81 9.57 -2.04 -27.13
N PHE A 82 9.83 -2.08 -25.80
CA PHE A 82 10.65 -1.06 -25.15
C PHE A 82 12.13 -1.20 -25.43
N LEU A 83 12.65 -2.40 -25.69
CA LEU A 83 14.03 -2.60 -26.13
C LEU A 83 14.28 -2.02 -27.53
N LYS A 84 13.26 -2.07 -28.43
CA LYS A 84 13.33 -1.44 -29.76
C LYS A 84 13.11 0.08 -29.70
N ASN A 85 12.40 0.58 -28.68
CA ASN A 85 12.01 1.99 -28.52
C ASN A 85 12.39 2.53 -27.15
N PRO A 86 13.68 2.65 -26.79
CA PRO A 86 14.11 2.97 -25.42
C PRO A 86 13.65 4.35 -24.93
N LEU A 87 13.43 5.32 -25.82
CA LEU A 87 12.89 6.63 -25.45
C LEU A 87 11.43 6.58 -24.96
N GLU A 88 10.68 5.56 -25.34
CA GLU A 88 9.30 5.37 -24.83
C GLU A 88 9.28 4.97 -23.34
N ILE A 89 10.39 4.44 -22.79
CA ILE A 89 10.52 4.14 -21.36
C ILE A 89 10.31 5.42 -20.53
N LEU A 90 10.79 6.57 -21.00
CA LEU A 90 10.71 7.85 -20.30
C LEU A 90 9.30 8.45 -20.28
N LYS A 91 8.40 8.00 -21.15
CA LYS A 91 7.05 8.54 -21.30
C LYS A 91 6.08 7.93 -20.29
N ILE A 92 6.33 8.19 -18.98
CA ILE A 92 5.53 7.67 -17.86
C ILE A 92 4.05 8.09 -17.93
N TRP A 93 3.74 9.20 -18.59
CA TRP A 93 2.37 9.72 -18.76
C TRP A 93 1.52 8.91 -19.74
N LYS A 94 2.11 8.01 -20.52
CA LYS A 94 1.38 7.07 -21.38
C LYS A 94 0.81 5.86 -20.64
N GLY A 95 1.00 5.77 -19.33
CA GLY A 95 0.60 4.62 -18.54
C GLY A 95 1.66 3.51 -18.56
N GLY A 96 1.25 2.27 -18.28
CA GLY A 96 2.18 1.13 -18.20
C GLY A 96 3.03 1.19 -16.93
N LEU A 97 2.42 0.91 -15.78
CA LEU A 97 3.05 0.88 -14.48
C LEU A 97 2.75 -0.47 -13.79
N ALA A 98 3.79 -1.20 -13.41
CA ALA A 98 3.69 -2.51 -12.77
C ALA A 98 3.89 -2.40 -11.25
N SER A 99 2.93 -2.91 -10.47
CA SER A 99 2.98 -2.87 -9.01
C SER A 99 4.16 -3.65 -8.42
N HIS A 100 4.54 -4.77 -9.02
CA HIS A 100 5.71 -5.55 -8.61
C HIS A 100 7.01 -4.76 -8.80
N GLY A 101 7.14 -4.05 -9.92
CA GLY A 101 8.27 -3.15 -10.17
C GLY A 101 8.32 -2.01 -9.17
N ALA A 102 7.16 -1.41 -8.82
CA ALA A 102 7.07 -0.39 -7.78
C ALA A 102 7.57 -0.92 -6.43
N ALA A 103 7.16 -2.13 -6.02
CA ALA A 103 7.60 -2.74 -4.77
C ALA A 103 9.14 -2.92 -4.72
N ILE A 104 9.74 -3.42 -5.80
CA ILE A 104 11.20 -3.57 -5.91
C ILE A 104 11.88 -2.19 -5.84
N GLY A 105 11.37 -1.20 -6.56
CA GLY A 105 11.89 0.17 -6.56
C GLY A 105 11.84 0.82 -5.19
N ILE A 106 10.74 0.64 -4.45
CA ILE A 106 10.61 1.12 -3.07
C ILE A 106 11.65 0.46 -2.16
N LEU A 107 11.78 -0.87 -2.19
CA LEU A 107 12.74 -1.58 -1.36
C LEU A 107 14.18 -1.14 -1.63
N LEU A 108 14.55 -0.96 -2.91
CA LEU A 108 15.85 -0.43 -3.30
C LEU A 108 16.07 0.99 -2.79
N SER A 109 15.06 1.85 -2.91
CA SER A 109 15.11 3.24 -2.41
C SER A 109 15.28 3.30 -0.90
N LEU A 110 14.56 2.46 -0.15
CA LEU A 110 14.72 2.36 1.29
C LEU A 110 16.12 1.87 1.67
N TRP A 111 16.66 0.90 0.93
CA TRP A 111 18.01 0.41 1.14
C TRP A 111 19.07 1.51 0.90
N LEU A 112 18.95 2.28 -0.17
CA LEU A 112 19.83 3.41 -0.45
C LEU A 112 19.71 4.49 0.63
N TYR A 113 18.49 4.77 1.07
CA TYR A 113 18.21 5.76 2.11
C TYR A 113 18.85 5.39 3.45
N ILE A 114 18.68 4.16 3.93
CA ILE A 114 19.29 3.71 5.20
C ILE A 114 20.82 3.73 5.13
N ARG A 115 21.39 3.40 3.97
CA ARG A 115 22.83 3.50 3.75
C ARG A 115 23.35 4.94 3.90
N LYS A 116 22.64 5.90 3.30
CA LYS A 116 22.99 7.33 3.37
C LYS A 116 22.91 7.87 4.79
N TYR A 117 21.86 7.53 5.52
CA TYR A 117 21.60 8.09 6.85
C TYR A 117 22.11 7.19 7.99
N LYS A 118 22.72 6.06 7.67
CA LYS A 118 23.23 5.06 8.64
C LYS A 118 22.15 4.61 9.64
N LEU A 119 20.93 4.35 9.15
CA LEU A 119 19.79 3.92 9.94
C LEU A 119 19.69 2.41 9.96
N SER A 120 19.08 1.85 11.04
CA SER A 120 18.63 0.46 11.05
C SER A 120 17.46 0.26 10.08
N PHE A 121 17.52 -0.78 9.26
CA PHE A 121 16.40 -1.14 8.37
C PHE A 121 15.14 -1.46 9.18
N LEU A 122 15.27 -2.21 10.27
CA LEU A 122 14.13 -2.58 11.12
C LEU A 122 13.51 -1.36 11.81
N TRP A 123 14.32 -0.38 12.21
CA TRP A 123 13.82 0.89 12.72
C TRP A 123 12.96 1.61 11.69
N LEU A 124 13.44 1.71 10.46
CA LEU A 124 12.72 2.41 9.39
C LEU A 124 11.43 1.69 9.00
N ILE A 125 11.50 0.38 8.81
CA ILE A 125 10.35 -0.41 8.36
C ILE A 125 9.21 -0.43 9.39
N ASP A 126 9.52 -0.44 10.70
CA ASP A 126 8.52 -0.33 11.77
C ASP A 126 7.67 0.93 11.67
N ARG A 127 8.24 2.05 11.19
CA ARG A 127 7.52 3.32 11.02
C ARG A 127 6.78 3.34 9.68
N ILE A 128 7.42 2.84 8.63
CA ILE A 128 6.84 2.79 7.28
C ILE A 128 5.58 1.92 7.24
N VAL A 129 5.56 0.76 7.88
CA VAL A 129 4.38 -0.13 7.81
C VAL A 129 3.13 0.47 8.45
N ILE A 130 3.28 1.39 9.42
CA ILE A 130 2.15 2.15 9.97
C ILE A 130 1.54 3.04 8.88
N VAL A 131 2.40 3.75 8.15
CA VAL A 131 1.98 4.61 7.04
C VAL A 131 1.45 3.81 5.86
N VAL A 132 2.05 2.65 5.56
CA VAL A 132 1.61 1.73 4.51
C VAL A 132 0.21 1.19 4.78
N ALA A 133 -0.12 0.86 6.03
CA ALA A 133 -1.48 0.44 6.39
C ALA A 133 -2.50 1.55 6.10
N LEU A 134 -2.19 2.80 6.44
CA LEU A 134 -3.05 3.95 6.11
C LEU A 134 -3.15 4.17 4.60
N GLY A 135 -2.02 4.15 3.90
CA GLY A 135 -1.98 4.30 2.44
C GLY A 135 -2.76 3.20 1.71
N GLY A 136 -2.66 1.96 2.20
CA GLY A 136 -3.43 0.83 1.69
C GLY A 136 -4.94 1.07 1.76
N ALA A 137 -5.45 1.66 2.85
CA ALA A 137 -6.86 2.01 2.96
C ALA A 137 -7.29 3.02 1.87
N PHE A 138 -6.51 4.06 1.61
CA PHE A 138 -6.78 5.01 0.52
C PHE A 138 -6.79 4.34 -0.85
N ILE A 139 -5.84 3.43 -1.10
CA ILE A 139 -5.79 2.68 -2.37
C ILE A 139 -7.05 1.83 -2.54
N ARG A 140 -7.50 1.13 -1.49
CA ARG A 140 -8.71 0.33 -1.55
C ARG A 140 -9.98 1.16 -1.76
N LEU A 141 -10.07 2.34 -1.16
CA LEU A 141 -11.12 3.29 -1.48
C LEU A 141 -11.04 3.75 -2.94
N GLY A 142 -9.83 3.97 -3.47
CA GLY A 142 -9.63 4.28 -4.89
C GLY A 142 -10.14 3.18 -5.82
N ASN A 143 -9.86 1.90 -5.49
CA ASN A 143 -10.41 0.76 -6.25
C ASN A 143 -11.95 0.72 -6.20
N LEU A 144 -12.57 1.07 -5.07
CA LEU A 144 -14.01 1.19 -4.96
C LEU A 144 -14.59 2.22 -5.93
N PHE A 145 -14.00 3.43 -6.00
CA PHE A 145 -14.42 4.48 -6.94
C PHE A 145 -14.25 4.06 -8.40
N ASN A 146 -13.24 3.25 -8.70
CA ASN A 146 -13.03 2.68 -10.03
C ASN A 146 -13.96 1.47 -10.32
N SER A 147 -14.76 1.00 -9.35
CA SER A 147 -15.59 -0.20 -9.48
C SER A 147 -14.78 -1.45 -9.86
N GLU A 148 -13.58 -1.59 -9.31
CA GLU A 148 -12.65 -2.69 -9.61
C GLU A 148 -12.29 -3.51 -8.35
N ILE A 149 -11.86 -4.76 -8.52
CA ILE A 149 -11.36 -5.64 -7.43
C ILE A 149 -12.45 -5.90 -6.36
N TYR A 150 -13.68 -6.05 -6.77
CA TYR A 150 -14.79 -6.46 -5.90
C TYR A 150 -14.83 -7.99 -5.70
N GLY A 151 -15.76 -8.45 -4.86
CA GLY A 151 -15.88 -9.85 -4.51
C GLY A 151 -16.93 -10.63 -5.27
N LEU A 152 -17.17 -11.85 -4.79
CA LEU A 152 -18.16 -12.78 -5.32
C LEU A 152 -19.60 -12.20 -5.21
N PRO A 153 -20.55 -12.71 -6.02
CA PRO A 153 -21.97 -12.40 -5.84
C PRO A 153 -22.45 -12.68 -4.41
N THR A 154 -23.38 -11.87 -3.92
CA THR A 154 -23.90 -11.99 -2.56
C THR A 154 -25.35 -11.54 -2.46
N ASP A 155 -26.11 -12.21 -1.60
CA ASP A 155 -27.48 -11.81 -1.24
C ASP A 155 -27.55 -10.97 0.05
N LEU A 156 -26.39 -10.55 0.57
CA LEU A 156 -26.34 -9.75 1.78
C LEU A 156 -26.87 -8.34 1.55
N PRO A 157 -27.56 -7.74 2.55
CA PRO A 157 -28.20 -6.43 2.39
C PRO A 157 -27.25 -5.26 2.18
N PHE A 158 -25.96 -5.46 2.38
CA PHE A 158 -24.87 -4.53 2.13
C PHE A 158 -24.01 -4.91 0.91
N GLY A 159 -24.52 -5.78 0.04
CA GLY A 159 -23.92 -6.04 -1.27
C GLY A 159 -24.01 -4.80 -2.18
N PHE A 160 -23.01 -4.60 -3.04
CA PHE A 160 -22.95 -3.49 -3.97
C PHE A 160 -23.21 -3.96 -5.40
N GLU A 161 -24.12 -3.28 -6.11
CA GLU A 161 -24.30 -3.44 -7.55
C GLU A 161 -23.42 -2.42 -8.29
N PHE A 162 -22.32 -2.87 -8.87
CA PHE A 162 -21.37 -2.02 -9.59
C PHE A 162 -21.86 -1.77 -11.03
N VAL A 163 -22.80 -0.85 -11.20
CA VAL A 163 -23.49 -0.62 -12.49
C VAL A 163 -22.61 -0.03 -13.56
N ARG A 164 -21.40 0.48 -13.22
CA ARG A 164 -20.44 1.03 -14.20
C ARG A 164 -19.47 -0.03 -14.73
N ASP A 165 -19.31 -1.15 -14.04
CA ASP A 165 -18.57 -2.30 -14.53
C ASP A 165 -19.49 -3.19 -15.36
N ARG A 166 -19.63 -2.82 -16.64
CA ARG A 166 -20.52 -3.51 -17.57
C ARG A 166 -19.86 -4.78 -18.08
N LEU A 167 -20.36 -5.91 -17.61
CA LEU A 167 -19.98 -7.22 -18.11
C LEU A 167 -20.85 -7.56 -19.30
N TYR A 168 -20.25 -8.08 -20.38
CA TYR A 168 -20.92 -8.58 -21.56
C TYR A 168 -20.73 -10.08 -21.64
N ASP A 169 -21.77 -10.79 -22.07
CA ASP A 169 -21.66 -12.21 -22.40
C ASP A 169 -20.68 -12.39 -23.59
N SER A 170 -19.66 -13.19 -23.41
CA SER A 170 -18.61 -13.41 -24.43
C SER A 170 -19.11 -14.12 -25.70
N ASN A 171 -20.28 -14.79 -25.63
CA ASN A 171 -20.84 -15.56 -26.74
C ASN A 171 -21.90 -14.76 -27.49
N THR A 172 -22.74 -14.02 -26.76
CA THR A 172 -23.87 -13.27 -27.34
C THR A 172 -23.59 -11.79 -27.54
N GLY A 173 -22.59 -11.23 -26.85
CA GLY A 173 -22.32 -9.79 -26.82
C GLY A 173 -23.39 -8.99 -26.04
N GLU A 174 -24.33 -9.65 -25.39
CA GLU A 174 -25.38 -8.99 -24.62
C GLU A 174 -24.85 -8.52 -23.27
N LEU A 175 -25.43 -7.39 -22.79
CA LEU A 175 -25.11 -6.86 -21.47
C LEU A 175 -25.67 -7.79 -20.40
N LEU A 176 -24.79 -8.32 -19.54
CA LEU A 176 -25.21 -9.11 -18.40
C LEU A 176 -25.88 -8.24 -17.33
N PRO A 177 -26.90 -8.75 -16.65
CA PRO A 177 -27.53 -8.04 -15.53
C PRO A 177 -26.50 -7.82 -14.40
N THR A 178 -26.55 -6.65 -13.80
CA THR A 178 -25.75 -6.38 -12.60
C THR A 178 -26.25 -7.23 -11.44
N VAL A 179 -25.32 -7.85 -10.74
CA VAL A 179 -25.60 -8.62 -9.53
C VAL A 179 -24.90 -7.99 -8.34
N ALA A 180 -25.55 -8.05 -7.18
CA ALA A 180 -24.93 -7.57 -5.95
C ALA A 180 -23.70 -8.40 -5.62
N ARG A 181 -22.61 -7.74 -5.24
CA ARG A 181 -21.31 -8.35 -4.94
C ARG A 181 -20.76 -7.86 -3.61
N HIS A 182 -19.90 -8.66 -3.02
CA HIS A 182 -19.16 -8.23 -1.83
C HIS A 182 -18.28 -7.02 -2.15
N PRO A 183 -18.44 -5.86 -1.46
CA PRO A 183 -17.54 -4.71 -1.61
C PRO A 183 -16.22 -4.97 -0.87
N THR A 184 -15.42 -5.90 -1.38
CA THR A 184 -14.17 -6.33 -0.73
C THR A 184 -13.18 -5.20 -0.58
N GLN A 185 -13.26 -4.17 -1.42
CA GLN A 185 -12.47 -2.94 -1.29
C GLN A 185 -12.76 -2.24 0.06
N LEU A 186 -14.03 -2.19 0.50
CA LEU A 186 -14.40 -1.62 1.80
C LEU A 186 -13.92 -2.50 2.95
N TYR A 187 -14.05 -3.84 2.81
CA TYR A 187 -13.56 -4.75 3.85
C TYR A 187 -12.05 -4.60 4.05
N GLU A 188 -11.29 -4.52 2.95
CA GLU A 188 -9.85 -4.28 3.00
C GLU A 188 -9.52 -2.89 3.56
N ALA A 189 -10.23 -1.82 3.13
CA ALA A 189 -10.01 -0.46 3.61
C ALA A 189 -10.24 -0.34 5.12
N ILE A 190 -11.36 -0.89 5.62
CA ILE A 190 -11.68 -0.89 7.05
C ILE A 190 -10.64 -1.69 7.83
N SER A 191 -10.27 -2.88 7.35
CA SER A 191 -9.23 -3.71 7.98
C SER A 191 -7.90 -2.95 8.08
N TYR A 192 -7.50 -2.25 7.02
CA TYR A 192 -6.25 -1.48 7.01
C TYR A 192 -6.30 -0.26 7.93
N LEU A 193 -7.44 0.41 8.08
CA LEU A 193 -7.62 1.49 9.07
C LEU A 193 -7.56 0.96 10.51
N ILE A 194 -8.12 -0.22 10.77
CA ILE A 194 -8.01 -0.88 12.07
C ILE A 194 -6.55 -1.24 12.36
N ILE A 195 -5.86 -1.86 11.39
CA ILE A 195 -4.44 -2.20 11.50
C ILE A 195 -3.60 -0.93 11.75
N PHE A 196 -3.82 0.13 10.98
CA PHE A 196 -3.17 1.42 11.20
C PHE A 196 -3.36 1.92 12.63
N SER A 197 -4.60 1.88 13.14
CA SER A 197 -4.95 2.35 14.48
C SER A 197 -4.26 1.51 15.57
N ILE A 198 -4.21 0.19 15.39
CA ILE A 198 -3.51 -0.73 16.29
C ILE A 198 -2.00 -0.41 16.30
N LEU A 199 -1.37 -0.36 15.13
CA LEU A 199 0.07 -0.13 15.01
C LEU A 199 0.47 1.26 15.55
N LEU A 200 -0.32 2.29 15.23
CA LEU A 200 -0.11 3.65 15.75
C LEU A 200 -0.24 3.69 17.28
N THR A 201 -1.18 2.96 17.86
CA THR A 201 -1.36 2.84 19.30
C THR A 201 -0.16 2.14 19.94
N PHE A 202 0.31 1.05 19.33
CA PHE A 202 1.55 0.37 19.78
C PHE A 202 2.75 1.31 19.73
N TYR A 203 2.94 2.03 18.61
CA TYR A 203 4.00 3.00 18.48
C TYR A 203 3.92 4.07 19.59
N ARG A 204 2.76 4.72 19.77
CA ARG A 204 2.57 5.80 20.77
C ARG A 204 2.83 5.35 22.20
N LYS A 205 2.38 4.15 22.56
CA LYS A 205 2.51 3.64 23.93
C LYS A 205 3.87 3.03 24.24
N LYS A 206 4.56 2.51 23.21
CA LYS A 206 5.72 1.61 23.43
C LYS A 206 6.92 1.90 22.53
N HIS A 207 6.98 3.00 21.79
CA HIS A 207 8.06 3.27 20.84
C HIS A 207 9.47 3.26 21.43
N LEU A 208 9.59 3.50 22.75
CA LEU A 208 10.86 3.41 23.48
C LEU A 208 11.15 2.01 24.05
N VAL A 209 10.16 1.13 24.09
CA VAL A 209 10.23 -0.18 24.73
C VAL A 209 10.15 -1.32 23.72
N VAL A 210 9.43 -1.09 22.62
CA VAL A 210 9.29 -2.06 21.53
C VAL A 210 10.56 -2.06 20.69
N ARG A 211 11.11 -3.25 20.49
CA ARG A 211 12.32 -3.46 19.70
C ARG A 211 12.03 -3.29 18.22
N ASP A 212 13.04 -2.83 17.48
CA ASP A 212 12.98 -2.70 16.04
C ASP A 212 12.64 -4.06 15.39
N GLY A 213 11.69 -4.03 14.46
CA GLY A 213 11.13 -5.19 13.79
C GLY A 213 9.86 -5.76 14.43
N TYR A 214 9.53 -5.37 15.67
CA TYR A 214 8.32 -5.88 16.34
C TYR A 214 7.04 -5.38 15.67
N ILE A 215 6.96 -4.07 15.41
CA ILE A 215 5.77 -3.46 14.75
C ILE A 215 5.61 -4.02 13.35
N PHE A 216 6.72 -4.23 12.62
CA PHE A 216 6.72 -4.89 11.33
C PHE A 216 6.18 -6.33 11.41
N GLY A 217 6.62 -7.12 12.40
CA GLY A 217 6.09 -8.46 12.63
C GLY A 217 4.57 -8.46 12.90
N VAL A 218 4.09 -7.54 13.74
CA VAL A 218 2.64 -7.38 14.02
C VAL A 218 1.88 -6.98 12.76
N PHE A 219 2.42 -6.03 11.98
CA PHE A 219 1.84 -5.61 10.69
C PHE A 219 1.66 -6.81 9.75
N MET A 220 2.71 -7.62 9.57
CA MET A 220 2.68 -8.79 8.70
C MET A 220 1.58 -9.77 9.10
N ILE A 221 1.49 -10.09 10.39
CA ILE A 221 0.45 -10.99 10.89
C ILE A 221 -0.94 -10.41 10.62
N LEU A 222 -1.19 -9.16 11.02
CA LEU A 222 -2.52 -8.57 10.91
C LEU A 222 -2.94 -8.37 9.46
N LEU A 223 -2.06 -7.82 8.61
CA LEU A 223 -2.36 -7.54 7.20
C LEU A 223 -2.65 -8.82 6.43
N PHE A 224 -1.75 -9.80 6.53
CA PHE A 224 -1.89 -11.03 5.76
C PHE A 224 -2.97 -11.96 6.31
N SER A 225 -3.28 -11.90 7.61
CA SER A 225 -4.47 -12.57 8.15
C SER A 225 -5.77 -11.94 7.65
N ALA A 226 -5.87 -10.60 7.64
CA ALA A 226 -7.03 -9.92 7.08
C ALA A 226 -7.18 -10.25 5.59
N ARG A 227 -6.08 -10.22 4.81
CA ARG A 227 -6.07 -10.60 3.40
C ARG A 227 -6.53 -12.05 3.22
N PHE A 228 -5.99 -12.99 3.98
CA PHE A 228 -6.36 -14.40 3.91
C PHE A 228 -7.86 -14.61 4.12
N LEU A 229 -8.46 -13.90 5.09
CA LEU A 229 -9.88 -14.00 5.38
C LEU A 229 -10.77 -13.35 4.29
N ILE A 230 -10.38 -12.18 3.80
CA ILE A 230 -11.17 -11.47 2.78
C ILE A 230 -11.11 -12.20 1.44
N GLU A 231 -10.03 -12.90 1.15
CA GLU A 231 -9.86 -13.64 -0.10
C GLU A 231 -10.92 -14.76 -0.29
N PHE A 232 -11.55 -15.27 0.77
CA PHE A 232 -12.66 -16.23 0.66
C PHE A 232 -13.92 -15.68 -0.05
N VAL A 233 -14.10 -14.38 -0.02
CA VAL A 233 -15.26 -13.68 -0.64
C VAL A 233 -14.85 -12.82 -1.83
N LYS A 234 -13.61 -12.92 -2.27
CA LYS A 234 -13.07 -12.15 -3.38
C LYS A 234 -13.15 -12.94 -4.68
N ASN A 235 -13.33 -12.25 -5.81
CA ASN A 235 -13.28 -12.89 -7.12
C ASN A 235 -11.85 -13.34 -7.43
N ASP A 236 -11.72 -14.45 -8.15
CA ASP A 236 -10.45 -14.90 -8.69
C ASP A 236 -9.85 -13.81 -9.57
N GLN A 237 -8.55 -13.54 -9.37
CA GLN A 237 -7.84 -12.48 -10.09
C GLN A 237 -7.25 -12.96 -11.41
N VAL A 238 -7.06 -14.27 -11.53
CA VAL A 238 -6.44 -14.92 -12.70
C VAL A 238 -7.15 -16.23 -13.00
N ALA A 239 -7.24 -16.58 -14.30
CA ALA A 239 -8.01 -17.72 -14.76
C ALA A 239 -7.56 -19.09 -14.19
N PHE A 240 -6.29 -19.23 -13.81
CA PHE A 240 -5.80 -20.50 -13.26
C PHE A 240 -6.22 -20.73 -11.79
N GLU A 241 -6.77 -19.73 -11.11
CA GLU A 241 -7.32 -19.86 -9.75
C GLU A 241 -8.67 -20.58 -9.75
N ALA A 242 -9.34 -20.62 -10.90
CA ALA A 242 -10.65 -21.26 -11.03
C ALA A 242 -10.57 -22.76 -10.64
N GLY A 243 -11.27 -23.13 -9.58
CA GLY A 243 -11.28 -24.49 -9.04
C GLY A 243 -10.25 -24.78 -7.94
N MET A 244 -9.43 -23.83 -7.55
CA MET A 244 -8.55 -23.98 -6.38
C MET A 244 -9.38 -23.88 -5.10
N GLN A 245 -9.13 -24.76 -4.12
CA GLN A 245 -9.76 -24.68 -2.79
C GLN A 245 -9.24 -23.49 -1.97
N ILE A 246 -7.97 -23.12 -2.20
CA ILE A 246 -7.28 -22.00 -1.58
C ILE A 246 -6.63 -21.24 -2.75
N ASN A 247 -7.02 -19.98 -2.95
CA ASN A 247 -6.48 -19.16 -4.03
C ASN A 247 -5.04 -18.66 -3.75
N MET A 248 -4.39 -18.10 -4.77
CA MET A 248 -3.00 -17.63 -4.65
C MET A 248 -2.84 -16.52 -3.61
N GLY A 249 -3.87 -15.68 -3.42
CA GLY A 249 -3.86 -14.64 -2.38
C GLY A 249 -3.74 -15.23 -0.98
N GLN A 250 -4.42 -16.35 -0.72
CA GLN A 250 -4.37 -17.09 0.54
C GLN A 250 -3.04 -17.82 0.69
N VAL A 251 -2.60 -18.57 -0.34
CA VAL A 251 -1.32 -19.29 -0.32
C VAL A 251 -0.16 -18.36 -0.05
N LEU A 252 -0.11 -17.21 -0.72
CA LEU A 252 0.93 -16.20 -0.52
C LEU A 252 0.86 -15.52 0.85
N SER A 253 -0.31 -15.48 1.49
CA SER A 253 -0.44 -14.86 2.82
C SER A 253 0.20 -15.69 3.93
N LEU A 254 0.17 -17.01 3.85
CA LEU A 254 0.70 -17.90 4.90
C LEU A 254 2.20 -17.71 5.20
N PRO A 255 3.10 -17.65 4.20
CA PRO A 255 4.53 -17.39 4.45
C PRO A 255 4.77 -16.05 5.16
N PHE A 256 3.99 -15.01 4.81
CA PHE A 256 4.14 -13.70 5.44
C PHE A 256 3.61 -13.67 6.87
N ILE A 257 2.53 -14.39 7.19
CA ILE A 257 2.06 -14.56 8.57
C ILE A 257 3.14 -15.27 9.38
N LEU A 258 3.69 -16.37 8.86
CA LEU A 258 4.77 -17.11 9.51
C LEU A 258 6.01 -16.24 9.73
N ALA A 259 6.43 -15.48 8.72
CA ALA A 259 7.56 -14.56 8.84
C ALA A 259 7.31 -13.50 9.91
N GLY A 260 6.08 -12.98 10.02
CA GLY A 260 5.68 -12.04 11.08
C GLY A 260 5.80 -12.67 12.48
N VAL A 261 5.34 -13.90 12.64
CA VAL A 261 5.48 -14.65 13.91
C VAL A 261 6.96 -14.87 14.26
N LEU A 262 7.75 -15.34 13.30
CA LEU A 262 9.19 -15.57 13.50
C LEU A 262 9.91 -14.26 13.83
N MET A 263 9.55 -13.14 13.19
CA MET A 263 10.12 -11.82 13.51
C MET A 263 9.82 -11.43 14.96
N ILE A 264 8.58 -11.59 15.43
CA ILE A 264 8.21 -11.28 16.82
C ILE A 264 8.96 -12.18 17.79
N LEU A 265 9.06 -13.48 17.52
CA LEU A 265 9.80 -14.41 18.35
C LEU A 265 11.29 -14.02 18.40
N TRP A 266 11.87 -13.72 17.24
CA TRP A 266 13.27 -13.31 17.16
C TRP A 266 13.54 -12.03 17.96
N THR A 267 12.69 -11.00 17.84
CA THR A 267 12.84 -9.76 18.61
C THR A 267 12.76 -9.99 20.13
N LYS A 268 12.06 -11.02 20.58
CA LYS A 268 12.00 -11.42 22.00
C LYS A 268 13.23 -12.21 22.45
N MET A 269 13.72 -13.12 21.59
CA MET A 269 14.84 -14.02 21.95
C MET A 269 16.20 -13.31 21.90
N TYR A 270 16.39 -12.34 21.01
CA TYR A 270 17.66 -11.65 20.77
C TYR A 270 17.59 -10.15 21.03
N PRO A 271 17.36 -9.73 22.30
CA PRO A 271 17.14 -8.31 22.62
C PRO A 271 18.31 -7.38 22.26
N LYS A 272 19.53 -7.88 22.24
CA LYS A 272 20.74 -7.08 21.98
C LYS A 272 20.91 -6.69 20.51
N TYR A 273 20.40 -7.49 19.57
CA TYR A 273 20.54 -7.23 18.14
C TYR A 273 19.54 -6.19 17.61
N PHE A 274 18.45 -5.96 18.35
CA PHE A 274 17.36 -5.05 17.97
C PHE A 274 17.17 -3.92 18.98
N SER A 275 18.15 -3.70 19.87
CA SER A 275 18.15 -2.52 20.74
C SER A 275 18.34 -1.27 19.87
N GLN A 276 17.48 -0.28 20.09
CA GLN A 276 17.61 1.01 19.41
C GLN A 276 18.98 1.61 19.71
N GLU A 277 19.89 1.60 18.74
CA GLU A 277 21.00 2.54 18.78
C GLU A 277 20.41 3.94 18.71
N PRO A 278 20.85 4.88 19.53
CA PRO A 278 20.34 6.24 19.46
C PRO A 278 20.64 6.78 18.07
N VAL A 279 19.57 6.99 17.30
CA VAL A 279 19.67 7.63 15.98
C VAL A 279 20.41 8.95 16.17
N PRO A 280 21.38 9.31 15.31
CA PRO A 280 22.16 10.53 15.47
C PRO A 280 21.25 11.73 15.64
N LYS A 281 21.33 12.39 16.79
CA LYS A 281 20.56 13.63 17.02
C LYS A 281 20.96 14.64 15.96
N ALA A 282 19.97 15.34 15.39
CA ALA A 282 20.25 16.44 14.48
C ALA A 282 21.31 17.39 15.08
N PRO A 283 22.31 17.80 14.31
CA PRO A 283 23.26 18.79 14.79
C PRO A 283 22.48 20.02 15.25
N LYS A 284 22.68 20.46 16.49
CA LYS A 284 22.07 21.70 17.01
C LYS A 284 22.43 22.79 16.00
N LYS A 285 21.44 23.44 15.37
CA LYS A 285 21.66 24.65 14.55
C LYS A 285 22.56 25.57 15.36
N GLY A 286 23.77 25.81 14.86
CA GLY A 286 24.78 26.59 15.53
C GLY A 286 24.20 27.94 15.96
N ARG A 287 24.36 28.28 17.23
CA ARG A 287 24.24 29.66 17.69
C ARG A 287 25.07 30.49 16.72
N LYS A 288 24.43 31.42 16.00
CA LYS A 288 25.16 32.46 15.26
C LYS A 288 26.19 33.06 16.24
N ALA A 289 27.45 32.84 15.93
CA ALA A 289 28.52 33.53 16.62
C ALA A 289 28.26 35.00 16.37
N ASN A 290 27.93 35.74 17.44
CA ASN A 290 27.97 37.20 17.42
C ASN A 290 29.43 37.58 17.17
N ILE A 291 29.75 37.93 15.93
CA ILE A 291 30.97 38.65 15.61
C ILE A 291 30.73 40.10 16.04
N LYS A 292 31.41 40.49 17.11
CA LYS A 292 31.59 41.88 17.46
C LYS A 292 32.61 42.51 16.52
#